data_c7783413175200410e3a80313ecbb55b
#
_entry.id   c7783413175200410e3a80313ecbb55b
#
_cell.length_a   1.000
_cell.length_b   1.000
_cell.length_c   1.000
_cell.angle_alpha   90.00
_cell.angle_beta   90.00
_cell.angle_gamma   90.00
#
_symmetry.space_group_name_H-M   'P 1'
#
loop_
_entity.id
_entity.type
_entity.pdbx_description
1 polymer ?
#
loop_
_entity_poly.entity_id
_entity_poly.type
_entity_poly.pdbx_seq_one_letter_code
_entity_poly.pdbx_strand_id
1 'polypeptide(L)'
;MRYFAVAKPDYSEAKIVVAMVGLPARGKSYLSNKLQRYLRWLEYSVKVFNVGQLRRQIYKKRAQLYGKKDDQSAAFFDSKNEEYNKKREEMAEQCLENLIKWLKYEGGNVGIHDATNSSRERRRKIHERIAKEPNIKLIFIESLCTDNAIITTNILHKVSSGDPDYDGMPKEVAEQDFRKRIKHYEDHYETIDSQLERHLSWCKLVNVGHTVETNKIETYLQSRVVFYLMNLHLTPRSIFFTRHGESQFNLEGKIGGDAGLSVRGQKYAEQLPNLIHSIIGDAPLNVWTSTLRRTVQTAANLPYEKKTWKSLDELDAGVCDGMTYEEIEQLYPEDYAARDDDKFNYRYRGGESYRDVVVRLEPVILELERQENIIVVCHQAVLRCLYAYFHDLSPDELPYIKIPLHTVIKLTPKAYGCDEHRYTLPIEAVDTTRPKPVTASHRPSKVPTPVEDLPPSVRRPGEQLGTSLGA
;
A
#
# COMPACT_ATOMS: atom_id res chain seq x y z
N MET A 1 34.18 5.78 5.27
CA MET A 1 33.19 4.71 5.54
C MET A 1 32.12 4.82 4.47
N ARG A 2 31.95 3.82 3.61
CA ARG A 2 30.85 3.82 2.64
C ARG A 2 29.54 3.70 3.43
N TYR A 3 28.70 4.72 3.37
CA TYR A 3 27.34 4.64 3.87
C TYR A 3 26.63 3.58 3.04
N PHE A 4 26.30 2.45 3.66
CA PHE A 4 25.44 1.46 3.04
C PHE A 4 24.04 2.07 2.99
N ALA A 5 23.61 2.46 1.79
CA ALA A 5 22.18 2.52 1.54
C ALA A 5 21.60 1.21 2.08
N VAL A 6 20.57 1.29 2.91
CA VAL A 6 19.92 0.08 3.42
C VAL A 6 19.54 -0.73 2.21
N ALA A 7 20.14 -1.92 2.08
CA ALA A 7 19.86 -2.78 0.94
C ALA A 7 18.35 -2.98 0.85
N LYS A 8 17.79 -2.83 -0.35
CA LYS A 8 16.38 -3.17 -0.60
C LYS A 8 16.16 -4.59 -0.07
N PRO A 9 15.12 -4.83 0.77
CA PRO A 9 14.89 -6.16 1.31
C PRO A 9 14.88 -7.19 0.18
N ASP A 10 15.76 -8.16 0.25
CA ASP A 10 15.76 -9.27 -0.71
C ASP A 10 14.68 -10.28 -0.26
N TYR A 11 13.54 -10.19 -0.92
CA TYR A 11 12.44 -11.15 -0.74
C TYR A 11 12.60 -12.38 -1.63
N SER A 12 13.84 -12.76 -1.99
CA SER A 12 14.17 -13.83 -2.91
C SER A 12 13.57 -15.19 -2.54
N GLU A 13 13.27 -15.41 -1.26
CA GLU A 13 12.71 -16.67 -0.77
C GLU A 13 11.20 -16.86 -1.04
N ALA A 14 10.48 -15.82 -1.47
CA ALA A 14 9.02 -15.87 -1.51
C ALA A 14 8.45 -15.32 -2.81
N LYS A 15 8.41 -16.17 -3.84
CA LYS A 15 7.54 -15.94 -4.99
C LYS A 15 6.20 -16.63 -4.74
N ILE A 16 5.11 -15.88 -4.86
CA ILE A 16 3.79 -16.41 -4.58
C ILE A 16 2.78 -16.06 -5.68
N VAL A 17 1.93 -17.02 -6.00
CA VAL A 17 0.70 -16.83 -6.76
C VAL A 17 -0.46 -16.76 -5.80
N VAL A 18 -1.19 -15.65 -5.83
CA VAL A 18 -2.46 -15.48 -5.14
C VAL A 18 -3.58 -15.67 -6.15
N ALA A 19 -4.27 -16.80 -6.13
CA ALA A 19 -5.35 -17.10 -7.06
C ALA A 19 -6.71 -16.78 -6.43
N MET A 20 -7.41 -15.78 -6.99
CA MET A 20 -8.72 -15.38 -6.51
C MET A 20 -9.78 -16.41 -6.90
N VAL A 21 -10.71 -16.71 -5.99
CA VAL A 21 -11.85 -17.61 -6.19
C VAL A 21 -13.15 -16.90 -5.82
N GLY A 22 -14.22 -17.13 -6.56
CA GLY A 22 -15.53 -16.58 -6.23
C GLY A 22 -16.33 -16.09 -7.44
N LEU A 23 -17.62 -15.93 -7.26
CA LEU A 23 -18.57 -15.45 -8.27
C LEU A 23 -18.30 -13.97 -8.66
N PRO A 24 -18.75 -13.51 -9.83
CA PRO A 24 -18.73 -12.07 -10.15
C PRO A 24 -19.49 -11.24 -9.10
N ALA A 25 -19.12 -9.98 -8.94
CA ALA A 25 -19.65 -9.04 -7.94
C ALA A 25 -19.50 -9.46 -6.47
N ARG A 26 -18.59 -10.38 -6.15
CA ARG A 26 -18.28 -10.80 -4.76
C ARG A 26 -17.02 -10.17 -4.19
N GLY A 27 -16.52 -9.06 -4.74
CA GLY A 27 -15.41 -8.29 -4.18
C GLY A 27 -14.00 -8.75 -4.55
N LYS A 28 -13.81 -9.80 -5.40
CA LYS A 28 -12.46 -10.30 -5.76
C LYS A 28 -11.49 -9.22 -6.20
N SER A 29 -11.87 -8.42 -7.20
CA SER A 29 -10.97 -7.37 -7.73
C SER A 29 -10.73 -6.26 -6.72
N TYR A 30 -11.68 -5.99 -5.81
CA TYR A 30 -11.47 -5.10 -4.67
C TYR A 30 -10.37 -5.63 -3.76
N LEU A 31 -10.46 -6.91 -3.35
CA LEU A 31 -9.46 -7.56 -2.51
C LEU A 31 -8.09 -7.58 -3.20
N SER A 32 -8.06 -7.89 -4.51
CA SER A 32 -6.84 -7.89 -5.31
C SER A 32 -6.15 -6.52 -5.32
N ASN A 33 -6.89 -5.44 -5.52
CA ASN A 33 -6.35 -4.09 -5.56
C ASN A 33 -5.88 -3.62 -4.17
N LYS A 34 -6.65 -3.93 -3.13
CA LYS A 34 -6.26 -3.62 -1.75
C LYS A 34 -4.97 -4.35 -1.36
N LEU A 35 -4.90 -5.65 -1.67
CA LEU A 35 -3.72 -6.47 -1.41
C LEU A 35 -2.50 -5.98 -2.21
N GLN A 36 -2.68 -5.65 -3.49
CA GLN A 36 -1.62 -5.08 -4.32
C GLN A 36 -1.07 -3.79 -3.71
N ARG A 37 -1.93 -2.86 -3.31
CA ARG A 37 -1.55 -1.60 -2.68
C ARG A 37 -0.75 -1.82 -1.40
N TYR A 38 -1.24 -2.68 -0.51
CA TYR A 38 -0.59 -3.01 0.76
C TYR A 38 0.81 -3.58 0.55
N LEU A 39 0.94 -4.57 -0.33
CA LEU A 39 2.23 -5.21 -0.57
C LEU A 39 3.20 -4.31 -1.32
N ARG A 40 2.74 -3.46 -2.25
CA ARG A 40 3.58 -2.45 -2.91
C ARG A 40 4.11 -1.42 -1.91
N TRP A 41 3.26 -0.97 -1.00
CA TRP A 41 3.68 -0.05 0.05
C TRP A 41 4.79 -0.66 0.93
N LEU A 42 4.80 -1.97 1.12
CA LEU A 42 5.88 -2.74 1.76
C LEU A 42 7.03 -3.09 0.80
N GLU A 43 7.08 -2.45 -0.38
CA GLU A 43 8.10 -2.62 -1.41
C GLU A 43 8.18 -4.00 -2.08
N TYR A 44 7.16 -4.87 -1.94
CA TYR A 44 7.07 -6.06 -2.77
C TYR A 44 6.76 -5.69 -4.23
N SER A 45 7.40 -6.39 -5.18
CA SER A 45 7.02 -6.32 -6.59
C SER A 45 5.74 -7.11 -6.81
N VAL A 46 4.59 -6.40 -6.98
CA VAL A 46 3.26 -7.01 -7.07
C VAL A 46 2.57 -6.61 -8.36
N LYS A 47 1.94 -7.59 -9.03
CA LYS A 47 1.16 -7.35 -10.24
C LYS A 47 -0.11 -8.20 -10.26
N VAL A 48 -1.22 -7.56 -10.67
CA VAL A 48 -2.49 -8.24 -10.89
C VAL A 48 -2.59 -8.68 -12.35
N PHE A 49 -2.88 -9.95 -12.56
CA PHE A 49 -3.15 -10.57 -13.85
C PHE A 49 -4.63 -10.93 -13.93
N ASN A 50 -5.41 -10.03 -14.55
CA ASN A 50 -6.86 -10.18 -14.64
C ASN A 50 -7.27 -10.80 -15.97
N VAL A 51 -7.91 -11.97 -15.92
CA VAL A 51 -8.34 -12.72 -17.12
C VAL A 51 -9.35 -11.93 -17.96
N GLY A 52 -10.21 -11.13 -17.33
CA GLY A 52 -11.17 -10.28 -18.04
C GLY A 52 -10.46 -9.16 -18.83
N GLN A 53 -9.41 -8.56 -18.28
CA GLN A 53 -8.60 -7.57 -19.00
C GLN A 53 -7.87 -8.21 -20.18
N LEU A 54 -7.26 -9.38 -19.99
CA LEU A 54 -6.59 -10.10 -21.07
C LEU A 54 -7.56 -10.44 -22.19
N ARG A 55 -8.77 -10.94 -21.85
CA ARG A 55 -9.85 -11.19 -22.82
C ARG A 55 -10.14 -9.95 -23.67
N ARG A 56 -10.40 -8.81 -23.03
CA ARG A 56 -10.71 -7.55 -23.72
C ARG A 56 -9.56 -7.10 -24.62
N GLN A 57 -8.32 -7.24 -24.21
CA GLN A 57 -7.14 -6.92 -25.02
C GLN A 57 -7.04 -7.81 -26.25
N ILE A 58 -7.27 -9.12 -26.10
CA ILE A 58 -7.25 -10.08 -27.22
C ILE A 58 -8.34 -9.73 -28.22
N TYR A 59 -9.56 -9.50 -27.77
CA TYR A 59 -10.69 -9.16 -28.65
C TYR A 59 -10.55 -7.80 -29.32
N LYS A 60 -10.02 -6.80 -28.62
CA LYS A 60 -9.71 -5.49 -29.22
C LYS A 60 -8.68 -5.63 -30.35
N LYS A 61 -7.63 -6.40 -30.15
CA LYS A 61 -6.63 -6.67 -31.20
C LYS A 61 -7.25 -7.42 -32.39
N ARG A 62 -8.10 -8.43 -32.14
CA ARG A 62 -8.78 -9.17 -33.22
C ARG A 62 -9.74 -8.28 -33.99
N ALA A 63 -10.51 -7.43 -33.33
CA ALA A 63 -11.40 -6.49 -33.97
C ALA A 63 -10.67 -5.50 -34.88
N GLN A 64 -9.48 -5.03 -34.45
CA GLN A 64 -8.62 -4.17 -35.25
C GLN A 64 -8.04 -4.88 -36.48
N LEU A 65 -7.69 -6.17 -36.36
CA LEU A 65 -7.07 -6.94 -37.45
C LEU A 65 -8.08 -7.49 -38.46
N TYR A 66 -9.27 -7.90 -38.00
CA TYR A 66 -10.23 -8.65 -38.82
C TYR A 66 -11.58 -7.93 -39.01
N GLY A 67 -11.79 -6.74 -38.42
CA GLY A 67 -13.02 -5.95 -38.57
C GLY A 67 -14.27 -6.58 -37.92
N LYS A 68 -14.16 -7.70 -37.20
CA LYS A 68 -15.28 -8.37 -36.53
C LYS A 68 -15.26 -8.09 -35.02
N LYS A 69 -16.40 -7.61 -34.50
CA LYS A 69 -16.62 -7.55 -33.05
C LYS A 69 -17.11 -8.93 -32.59
N ASP A 70 -16.32 -9.58 -31.74
CA ASP A 70 -16.76 -10.83 -31.07
C ASP A 70 -17.82 -10.48 -30.02
N ASP A 71 -18.80 -11.39 -29.83
CA ASP A 71 -19.82 -11.25 -28.78
C ASP A 71 -19.20 -11.36 -27.38
N GLN A 72 -19.41 -10.36 -26.56
CA GLN A 72 -18.94 -10.30 -25.16
C GLN A 72 -20.10 -10.22 -24.17
N SER A 73 -21.34 -10.46 -24.63
CA SER A 73 -22.54 -10.54 -23.80
C SER A 73 -22.52 -11.72 -22.81
N ALA A 74 -23.56 -11.84 -22.01
CA ALA A 74 -23.76 -12.98 -21.10
C ALA A 74 -23.66 -14.33 -21.83
N ALA A 75 -24.01 -14.41 -23.13
CA ALA A 75 -23.92 -15.63 -23.93
C ALA A 75 -22.47 -16.18 -24.03
N PHE A 76 -21.46 -15.33 -24.01
CA PHE A 76 -20.05 -15.75 -23.96
C PHE A 76 -19.73 -16.55 -22.69
N PHE A 77 -20.50 -16.35 -21.62
CA PHE A 77 -20.29 -16.98 -20.32
C PHE A 77 -21.18 -18.21 -20.11
N ASP A 78 -22.03 -18.55 -21.09
CA ASP A 78 -22.84 -19.76 -21.05
C ASP A 78 -21.94 -20.99 -21.03
N SER A 79 -22.09 -21.77 -19.96
CA SER A 79 -21.33 -23.01 -19.74
C SER A 79 -21.73 -24.15 -20.68
N LYS A 80 -22.91 -24.07 -21.29
CA LYS A 80 -23.37 -25.06 -22.28
C LYS A 80 -22.71 -24.90 -23.63
N ASN A 81 -22.08 -23.76 -23.89
CA ASN A 81 -21.31 -23.51 -25.10
C ASN A 81 -19.86 -23.97 -24.95
N GLU A 82 -19.54 -25.17 -25.48
CA GLU A 82 -18.22 -25.78 -25.39
C GLU A 82 -17.11 -24.93 -26.02
N GLU A 83 -17.40 -24.26 -27.15
CA GLU A 83 -16.43 -23.40 -27.82
C GLU A 83 -16.03 -22.21 -26.96
N TYR A 84 -17.00 -21.52 -26.34
CA TYR A 84 -16.73 -20.43 -25.44
C TYR A 84 -16.07 -20.89 -24.13
N ASN A 85 -16.43 -22.07 -23.63
CA ASN A 85 -15.75 -22.69 -22.49
C ASN A 85 -14.26 -22.90 -22.79
N LYS A 86 -13.93 -23.51 -23.92
CA LYS A 86 -12.55 -23.73 -24.35
C LYS A 86 -11.77 -22.42 -24.46
N LYS A 87 -12.36 -21.40 -25.10
CA LYS A 87 -11.73 -20.06 -25.22
C LYS A 87 -11.46 -19.42 -23.85
N ARG A 88 -12.40 -19.56 -22.89
CA ARG A 88 -12.21 -19.04 -21.52
C ARG A 88 -11.10 -19.77 -20.77
N GLU A 89 -11.02 -21.10 -20.93
CA GLU A 89 -9.95 -21.89 -20.34
C GLU A 89 -8.57 -21.47 -20.91
N GLU A 90 -8.43 -21.41 -22.25
CA GLU A 90 -7.20 -20.99 -22.91
C GLU A 90 -6.73 -19.60 -22.45
N MET A 91 -7.65 -18.63 -22.35
CA MET A 91 -7.32 -17.28 -21.87
C MET A 91 -6.85 -17.27 -20.41
N ALA A 92 -7.43 -18.11 -19.58
CA ALA A 92 -7.02 -18.16 -18.20
C ALA A 92 -5.70 -18.89 -17.99
N GLU A 93 -5.43 -19.94 -18.77
CA GLU A 93 -4.14 -20.60 -18.80
C GLU A 93 -3.05 -19.64 -19.31
N GLN A 94 -3.31 -18.91 -20.40
CA GLN A 94 -2.39 -17.88 -20.88
C GLN A 94 -2.12 -16.79 -19.84
N CYS A 95 -3.16 -16.36 -19.12
CA CYS A 95 -3.02 -15.38 -18.05
C CYS A 95 -2.12 -15.89 -16.93
N LEU A 96 -2.28 -17.15 -16.52
CA LEU A 96 -1.44 -17.82 -15.53
C LEU A 96 0.01 -17.98 -16.01
N GLU A 97 0.22 -18.37 -17.26
CA GLU A 97 1.57 -18.47 -17.83
C GLU A 97 2.29 -17.11 -17.88
N ASN A 98 1.57 -16.05 -18.26
CA ASN A 98 2.13 -14.70 -18.23
C ASN A 98 2.53 -14.28 -16.80
N LEU A 99 1.73 -14.65 -15.81
CA LEU A 99 2.03 -14.40 -14.39
C LEU A 99 3.29 -15.17 -13.95
N ILE A 100 3.37 -16.45 -14.26
CA ILE A 100 4.53 -17.30 -13.92
C ILE A 100 5.80 -16.74 -14.58
N LYS A 101 5.72 -16.37 -15.86
CA LYS A 101 6.83 -15.77 -16.59
C LYS A 101 7.32 -14.49 -15.90
N TRP A 102 6.39 -13.62 -15.51
CA TRP A 102 6.71 -12.38 -14.81
C TRP A 102 7.38 -12.63 -13.44
N LEU A 103 6.88 -13.60 -12.67
CA LEU A 103 7.52 -14.01 -11.40
C LEU A 103 8.93 -14.54 -11.61
N LYS A 104 9.16 -15.33 -12.67
CA LYS A 104 10.47 -15.99 -12.92
C LYS A 104 11.53 -15.04 -13.46
N TYR A 105 11.16 -14.17 -14.41
CA TYR A 105 12.12 -13.48 -15.27
C TYR A 105 12.09 -11.95 -15.17
N GLU A 106 11.05 -11.37 -14.57
CA GLU A 106 10.86 -9.92 -14.52
C GLU A 106 10.94 -9.35 -13.06
N GLY A 107 11.45 -10.13 -12.13
CA GLY A 107 11.68 -9.68 -10.75
C GLY A 107 10.42 -9.58 -9.87
N GLY A 108 9.31 -10.25 -10.26
CA GLY A 108 8.10 -10.27 -9.47
C GLY A 108 8.22 -11.07 -8.17
N ASN A 109 7.56 -10.60 -7.10
CA ASN A 109 7.42 -11.33 -5.84
C ASN A 109 6.02 -11.93 -5.70
N VAL A 110 4.95 -11.16 -5.97
CA VAL A 110 3.55 -11.58 -5.78
C VAL A 110 2.75 -11.37 -7.05
N GLY A 111 2.32 -12.46 -7.69
CA GLY A 111 1.41 -12.45 -8.82
C GLY A 111 -0.02 -12.73 -8.35
N ILE A 112 -0.95 -11.81 -8.60
CA ILE A 112 -2.37 -12.01 -8.26
C ILE A 112 -3.11 -12.43 -9.52
N HIS A 113 -3.59 -13.68 -9.56
CA HIS A 113 -4.41 -14.22 -10.65
C HIS A 113 -5.89 -13.91 -10.38
N ASP A 114 -6.38 -12.78 -10.91
CA ASP A 114 -7.75 -12.32 -10.72
C ASP A 114 -8.69 -12.93 -11.77
N ALA A 115 -9.30 -14.04 -11.40
CA ALA A 115 -10.30 -14.78 -12.16
C ALA A 115 -11.38 -15.32 -11.23
N THR A 116 -12.42 -15.97 -11.79
CA THR A 116 -13.46 -16.63 -10.98
C THR A 116 -12.95 -17.90 -10.32
N ASN A 117 -12.13 -18.70 -11.02
CA ASN A 117 -11.60 -20.00 -10.60
C ASN A 117 -12.65 -20.88 -9.90
N SER A 118 -13.85 -20.91 -10.51
CA SER A 118 -15.11 -21.34 -9.91
C SER A 118 -15.24 -22.84 -9.69
N SER A 119 -14.51 -23.67 -10.43
CA SER A 119 -14.59 -25.11 -10.30
C SER A 119 -13.37 -25.71 -9.60
N ARG A 120 -13.58 -26.83 -8.90
CA ARG A 120 -12.51 -27.60 -8.27
C ARG A 120 -11.50 -28.09 -9.30
N GLU A 121 -11.98 -28.53 -10.47
CA GLU A 121 -11.13 -28.97 -11.57
C GLU A 121 -10.17 -27.86 -12.03
N ARG A 122 -10.64 -26.63 -12.13
CA ARG A 122 -9.80 -25.49 -12.50
C ARG A 122 -8.75 -25.18 -11.43
N ARG A 123 -9.13 -25.23 -10.15
CA ARG A 123 -8.19 -25.03 -9.04
C ARG A 123 -7.13 -26.14 -9.01
N ARG A 124 -7.53 -27.38 -9.30
CA ARG A 124 -6.60 -28.52 -9.44
C ARG A 124 -5.57 -28.26 -10.55
N LYS A 125 -6.00 -27.83 -11.73
CA LYS A 125 -5.09 -27.50 -12.87
C LYS A 125 -4.10 -26.40 -12.49
N ILE A 126 -4.57 -25.34 -11.83
CA ILE A 126 -3.70 -24.25 -11.35
C ILE A 126 -2.65 -24.82 -10.38
N HIS A 127 -3.07 -25.63 -9.41
CA HIS A 127 -2.18 -26.25 -8.45
C HIS A 127 -1.12 -27.13 -9.12
N GLU A 128 -1.53 -28.02 -10.00
CA GLU A 128 -0.62 -28.92 -10.75
C GLU A 128 0.36 -28.13 -11.64
N ARG A 129 -0.09 -26.99 -12.20
CA ARG A 129 0.78 -26.15 -13.01
C ARG A 129 1.83 -25.45 -12.14
N ILE A 130 1.44 -24.89 -11.00
CA ILE A 130 2.36 -24.20 -10.07
C ILE A 130 3.30 -25.19 -9.39
N ALA A 131 2.85 -26.40 -9.07
CA ALA A 131 3.67 -27.45 -8.46
C ALA A 131 4.92 -27.83 -9.30
N LYS A 132 4.93 -27.51 -10.60
CA LYS A 132 6.11 -27.67 -11.47
C LYS A 132 7.18 -26.59 -11.26
N GLU A 133 6.88 -25.55 -10.47
CA GLU A 133 7.76 -24.41 -10.20
C GLU A 133 8.20 -24.45 -8.73
N PRO A 134 9.38 -25.01 -8.39
CA PRO A 134 9.76 -25.31 -7.00
C PRO A 134 9.87 -24.09 -6.11
N ASN A 135 10.16 -22.92 -6.70
CA ASN A 135 10.36 -21.66 -5.97
C ASN A 135 9.11 -20.75 -5.97
N ILE A 136 7.96 -21.24 -6.42
CA ILE A 136 6.72 -20.48 -6.45
C ILE A 136 5.69 -21.18 -5.55
N LYS A 137 5.18 -20.46 -4.56
CA LYS A 137 4.10 -20.92 -3.70
C LYS A 137 2.75 -20.47 -4.24
N LEU A 138 1.69 -21.17 -3.85
CA LEU A 138 0.31 -20.87 -4.25
C LEU A 138 -0.57 -20.71 -3.03
N ILE A 139 -1.46 -19.74 -3.07
CA ILE A 139 -2.59 -19.63 -2.15
C ILE A 139 -3.85 -19.26 -2.93
N PHE A 140 -4.96 -19.93 -2.61
CA PHE A 140 -6.28 -19.54 -3.11
C PHE A 140 -6.96 -18.60 -2.11
N ILE A 141 -7.53 -17.50 -2.62
CA ILE A 141 -8.32 -16.57 -1.80
C ILE A 141 -9.77 -16.60 -2.31
N GLU A 142 -10.64 -17.25 -1.56
CA GLU A 142 -12.06 -17.30 -1.90
C GLU A 142 -12.82 -16.15 -1.25
N SER A 143 -13.55 -15.39 -2.08
CA SER A 143 -14.44 -14.33 -1.63
C SER A 143 -15.89 -14.76 -1.80
N LEU A 144 -16.53 -15.09 -0.70
CA LEU A 144 -17.93 -15.45 -0.60
C LEU A 144 -18.74 -14.26 -0.05
N CYS A 145 -19.85 -13.95 -0.71
CA CYS A 145 -20.81 -12.97 -0.21
C CYS A 145 -22.21 -13.48 -0.46
N THR A 146 -23.00 -13.62 0.60
CA THR A 146 -24.41 -14.03 0.58
C THR A 146 -25.37 -12.87 0.82
N ASP A 147 -24.85 -11.70 1.17
CA ASP A 147 -25.63 -10.49 1.40
C ASP A 147 -26.09 -9.87 0.07
N ASN A 148 -27.38 -9.97 -0.20
CA ASN A 148 -27.98 -9.47 -1.44
C ASN A 148 -27.88 -7.94 -1.60
N ALA A 149 -27.85 -7.17 -0.51
CA ALA A 149 -27.71 -5.73 -0.57
C ALA A 149 -26.30 -5.34 -1.06
N ILE A 150 -25.26 -5.99 -0.52
CA ILE A 150 -23.88 -5.81 -0.96
C ILE A 150 -23.70 -6.25 -2.42
N ILE A 151 -24.27 -7.41 -2.79
CA ILE A 151 -24.18 -7.92 -4.15
C ILE A 151 -24.82 -6.95 -5.14
N THR A 152 -26.03 -6.46 -4.84
CA THR A 152 -26.75 -5.49 -5.69
C THR A 152 -25.97 -4.19 -5.83
N THR A 153 -25.43 -3.65 -4.74
CA THR A 153 -24.57 -2.47 -4.77
C THR A 153 -23.34 -2.69 -5.65
N ASN A 154 -22.68 -3.83 -5.54
CA ASN A 154 -21.53 -4.18 -6.36
C ASN A 154 -21.89 -4.33 -7.85
N ILE A 155 -23.05 -4.87 -8.18
CA ILE A 155 -23.57 -4.97 -9.55
C ILE A 155 -23.77 -3.56 -10.12
N LEU A 156 -24.53 -2.71 -9.40
CA LEU A 156 -24.80 -1.34 -9.83
C LEU A 156 -23.53 -0.55 -10.01
N HIS A 157 -22.58 -0.66 -9.09
CA HIS A 157 -21.28 -0.03 -9.21
C HIS A 157 -20.53 -0.51 -10.46
N LYS A 158 -20.54 -1.82 -10.74
CA LYS A 158 -19.85 -2.42 -11.89
C LYS A 158 -20.40 -1.92 -13.22
N VAL A 159 -21.71 -1.85 -13.36
CA VAL A 159 -22.38 -1.35 -14.59
C VAL A 159 -22.31 0.18 -14.74
N SER A 160 -22.19 0.93 -13.63
CA SER A 160 -22.15 2.41 -13.64
C SER A 160 -20.74 2.99 -13.70
N SER A 161 -19.71 2.24 -13.35
CA SER A 161 -18.33 2.73 -13.25
C SER A 161 -17.52 2.62 -14.55
N GLY A 162 -18.19 2.42 -15.70
CA GLY A 162 -17.52 2.35 -16.99
C GLY A 162 -16.78 1.04 -17.23
N ASP A 163 -17.32 -0.09 -16.78
CA ASP A 163 -16.78 -1.39 -17.21
C ASP A 163 -16.87 -1.47 -18.73
N PRO A 164 -15.75 -1.66 -19.43
CA PRO A 164 -15.72 -1.67 -20.89
C PRO A 164 -16.64 -2.72 -21.54
N ASP A 165 -17.07 -3.74 -20.80
CA ASP A 165 -18.03 -4.74 -21.30
C ASP A 165 -19.44 -4.15 -21.45
N TYR A 166 -19.76 -3.04 -20.78
CA TYR A 166 -21.07 -2.38 -20.73
C TYR A 166 -21.05 -0.93 -21.22
N ASP A 167 -19.94 -0.50 -21.81
CA ASP A 167 -19.80 0.86 -22.32
C ASP A 167 -20.84 1.15 -23.42
N GLY A 168 -21.58 2.24 -23.22
CA GLY A 168 -22.68 2.65 -24.14
C GLY A 168 -24.00 1.87 -24.00
N MET A 169 -24.10 0.91 -23.05
CA MET A 169 -25.38 0.22 -22.78
C MET A 169 -26.26 1.01 -21.79
N PRO A 170 -27.61 1.00 -21.97
CA PRO A 170 -28.53 1.45 -20.92
C PRO A 170 -28.34 0.63 -19.64
N LYS A 171 -28.38 1.31 -18.48
CA LYS A 171 -28.06 0.68 -17.16
C LYS A 171 -28.89 -0.55 -16.85
N GLU A 172 -30.18 -0.51 -17.17
CA GLU A 172 -31.12 -1.60 -16.93
C GLU A 172 -30.78 -2.85 -17.76
N VAL A 173 -30.34 -2.63 -19.01
CA VAL A 173 -29.93 -3.72 -19.92
C VAL A 173 -28.60 -4.31 -19.45
N ALA A 174 -27.64 -3.46 -19.10
CA ALA A 174 -26.35 -3.88 -18.57
C ALA A 174 -26.49 -4.65 -17.25
N GLU A 175 -27.37 -4.21 -16.35
CA GLU A 175 -27.66 -4.91 -15.09
C GLU A 175 -28.26 -6.30 -15.35
N GLN A 176 -29.25 -6.40 -16.25
CA GLN A 176 -29.87 -7.68 -16.60
C GLN A 176 -28.87 -8.65 -17.22
N ASP A 177 -28.02 -8.17 -18.14
CA ASP A 177 -26.98 -8.98 -18.75
C ASP A 177 -25.98 -9.46 -17.68
N PHE A 178 -25.54 -8.56 -16.79
CA PHE A 178 -24.60 -8.94 -15.73
C PHE A 178 -25.21 -9.95 -14.74
N ARG A 179 -26.52 -9.85 -14.41
CA ARG A 179 -27.23 -10.85 -13.58
C ARG A 179 -27.32 -12.21 -14.28
N LYS A 180 -27.58 -12.25 -15.60
CA LYS A 180 -27.53 -13.48 -16.40
C LYS A 180 -26.15 -14.10 -16.38
N ARG A 181 -25.09 -13.29 -16.53
CA ARG A 181 -23.70 -13.73 -16.43
C ARG A 181 -23.39 -14.33 -15.07
N ILE A 182 -23.85 -13.74 -13.96
CA ILE A 182 -23.69 -14.31 -12.61
C ILE A 182 -24.33 -15.69 -12.56
N LYS A 183 -25.57 -15.84 -13.06
CA LYS A 183 -26.30 -17.12 -13.05
C LYS A 183 -25.57 -18.22 -13.79
N HIS A 184 -24.97 -17.94 -14.97
CA HIS A 184 -24.16 -18.92 -15.69
C HIS A 184 -22.93 -19.39 -14.88
N TYR A 185 -22.37 -18.54 -14.03
CA TYR A 185 -21.30 -18.95 -13.13
C TYR A 185 -21.82 -19.74 -11.91
N GLU A 186 -22.97 -19.37 -11.36
CA GLU A 186 -23.59 -20.04 -10.20
C GLU A 186 -23.88 -21.51 -10.50
N ASP A 187 -24.33 -21.83 -11.72
CA ASP A 187 -24.65 -23.19 -12.15
C ASP A 187 -23.46 -24.17 -12.04
N HIS A 188 -22.22 -23.68 -12.01
CA HIS A 188 -20.98 -24.48 -11.98
C HIS A 188 -20.00 -24.03 -10.90
N TYR A 189 -20.47 -23.23 -9.96
CA TYR A 189 -19.62 -22.76 -8.88
C TYR A 189 -19.53 -23.80 -7.77
N GLU A 190 -18.29 -24.20 -7.50
CA GLU A 190 -17.94 -25.07 -6.38
C GLU A 190 -17.10 -24.27 -5.39
N THR A 191 -17.67 -23.93 -4.20
CA THR A 191 -16.89 -23.33 -3.10
C THR A 191 -15.74 -24.25 -2.72
N ILE A 192 -14.66 -23.67 -2.19
CA ILE A 192 -13.53 -24.46 -1.68
C ILE A 192 -14.04 -25.39 -0.57
N ASP A 193 -13.80 -26.68 -0.74
CA ASP A 193 -14.20 -27.71 0.19
C ASP A 193 -13.05 -28.09 1.14
N SER A 194 -13.26 -27.92 2.44
CA SER A 194 -12.23 -28.12 3.44
C SER A 194 -11.70 -29.58 3.54
N GLN A 195 -12.49 -30.57 3.08
CA GLN A 195 -12.09 -31.98 3.10
C GLN A 195 -11.45 -32.39 1.77
N LEU A 196 -12.09 -32.08 0.66
CA LEU A 196 -11.65 -32.49 -0.67
C LEU A 196 -10.42 -31.70 -1.14
N GLU A 197 -10.29 -30.43 -0.72
CA GLU A 197 -9.18 -29.54 -1.06
C GLU A 197 -8.23 -29.27 0.13
N ARG A 198 -8.22 -30.16 1.14
CA ARG A 198 -7.35 -30.07 2.32
C ARG A 198 -5.85 -30.04 2.00
N HIS A 199 -5.46 -30.46 0.81
CA HIS A 199 -4.07 -30.47 0.34
C HIS A 199 -3.60 -29.10 -0.16
N LEU A 200 -4.53 -28.17 -0.45
CA LEU A 200 -4.25 -26.83 -0.96
C LEU A 200 -4.06 -25.81 0.18
N SER A 201 -3.27 -24.76 -0.10
CA SER A 201 -3.23 -23.57 0.74
C SER A 201 -4.36 -22.62 0.31
N TRP A 202 -5.27 -22.28 1.24
CA TRP A 202 -6.37 -21.37 0.93
C TRP A 202 -6.84 -20.55 2.14
N CYS A 203 -7.45 -19.42 1.82
CA CYS A 203 -8.15 -18.56 2.76
C CYS A 203 -9.54 -18.24 2.17
N LYS A 204 -10.59 -18.50 2.93
CA LYS A 204 -11.98 -18.23 2.56
C LYS A 204 -12.50 -17.07 3.41
N LEU A 205 -12.92 -16.00 2.75
CA LEU A 205 -13.49 -14.80 3.34
C LEU A 205 -14.99 -14.79 3.09
N VAL A 206 -15.76 -14.93 4.15
CA VAL A 206 -17.24 -14.95 4.08
C VAL A 206 -17.78 -13.58 4.51
N ASN A 207 -18.70 -13.04 3.70
CA ASN A 207 -19.36 -11.75 3.96
C ASN A 207 -18.34 -10.67 4.39
N VAL A 208 -17.34 -10.53 3.54
CA VAL A 208 -16.34 -9.46 3.65
C VAL A 208 -15.44 -9.56 4.90
N GLY A 209 -15.12 -10.77 5.29
CA GLY A 209 -14.26 -11.03 6.45
C GLY A 209 -15.00 -11.13 7.78
N HIS A 210 -16.33 -11.18 7.77
CA HIS A 210 -17.10 -11.51 8.97
C HIS A 210 -16.69 -12.89 9.52
N THR A 211 -16.44 -13.85 8.63
CA THR A 211 -15.85 -15.14 8.97
C THR A 211 -14.66 -15.39 8.04
N VAL A 212 -13.57 -15.89 8.61
CA VAL A 212 -12.37 -16.27 7.86
C VAL A 212 -11.99 -17.69 8.22
N GLU A 213 -11.88 -18.53 7.19
CA GLU A 213 -11.40 -19.89 7.29
C GLU A 213 -10.08 -20.02 6.55
N THR A 214 -9.12 -20.74 7.11
CA THR A 214 -7.80 -20.92 6.49
C THR A 214 -7.37 -22.37 6.53
N ASN A 215 -6.56 -22.77 5.54
CA ASN A 215 -5.96 -24.08 5.47
C ASN A 215 -4.53 -24.00 4.92
N LYS A 216 -3.59 -24.70 5.53
CA LYS A 216 -2.19 -24.82 5.10
C LYS A 216 -1.52 -23.50 4.76
N ILE A 217 -1.55 -22.55 5.69
CA ILE A 217 -0.78 -21.31 5.57
C ILE A 217 0.63 -21.59 6.08
N GLU A 218 1.57 -21.83 5.16
CA GLU A 218 2.88 -22.41 5.45
C GLU A 218 4.03 -21.39 5.43
N THR A 219 3.85 -20.25 4.70
CA THR A 219 4.91 -19.27 4.52
C THR A 219 4.59 -17.94 5.19
N TYR A 220 5.65 -17.20 5.54
CA TYR A 220 5.49 -15.86 6.11
C TYR A 220 4.64 -14.94 5.22
N LEU A 221 4.88 -14.96 3.90
CA LEU A 221 4.14 -14.11 2.97
C LEU A 221 2.68 -14.53 2.83
N GLN A 222 2.37 -15.85 2.85
CA GLN A 222 0.99 -16.32 2.91
C GLN A 222 0.30 -15.83 4.18
N SER A 223 0.94 -15.95 5.35
CA SER A 223 0.42 -15.48 6.63
C SER A 223 0.15 -13.97 6.60
N ARG A 224 1.07 -13.18 6.04
CA ARG A 224 0.92 -11.73 5.88
C ARG A 224 -0.27 -11.36 4.98
N VAL A 225 -0.43 -12.05 3.85
CA VAL A 225 -1.60 -11.87 2.95
C VAL A 225 -2.90 -12.15 3.69
N VAL A 226 -3.00 -13.29 4.36
CA VAL A 226 -4.19 -13.68 5.13
C VAL A 226 -4.47 -12.67 6.24
N PHE A 227 -3.46 -12.30 7.02
CA PHE A 227 -3.61 -11.36 8.13
C PHE A 227 -4.08 -9.98 7.66
N TYR A 228 -3.57 -9.49 6.53
CA TYR A 228 -4.07 -8.25 5.93
C TYR A 228 -5.54 -8.36 5.53
N LEU A 229 -5.91 -9.44 4.84
CA LEU A 229 -7.29 -9.65 4.36
C LEU A 229 -8.31 -9.78 5.51
N MET A 230 -7.90 -10.35 6.65
CA MET A 230 -8.73 -10.43 7.87
C MET A 230 -9.03 -9.07 8.51
N ASN A 231 -8.20 -8.07 8.24
CA ASN A 231 -8.33 -6.73 8.83
C ASN A 231 -9.05 -5.73 7.92
N LEU A 232 -9.49 -6.14 6.73
CA LEU A 232 -10.17 -5.25 5.81
C LEU A 232 -11.59 -4.91 6.30
N HIS A 233 -11.85 -3.61 6.40
CA HIS A 233 -13.18 -3.08 6.66
C HIS A 233 -13.81 -2.57 5.36
N LEU A 234 -15.08 -2.88 5.10
CA LEU A 234 -15.72 -2.57 3.82
C LEU A 234 -16.85 -1.55 3.91
N THR A 235 -17.28 -1.17 5.11
CA THR A 235 -18.26 -0.10 5.25
C THR A 235 -17.63 1.25 4.92
N PRO A 236 -18.41 2.20 4.37
CA PRO A 236 -17.95 3.56 4.17
C PRO A 236 -17.46 4.17 5.48
N ARG A 237 -16.26 4.76 5.45
CA ARG A 237 -15.61 5.34 6.63
C ARG A 237 -14.79 6.56 6.25
N SER A 238 -14.47 7.37 7.25
CA SER A 238 -13.62 8.54 7.09
C SER A 238 -12.37 8.41 7.95
N ILE A 239 -11.21 8.59 7.33
CA ILE A 239 -9.92 8.65 8.01
C ILE A 239 -9.43 10.08 7.93
N PHE A 240 -9.14 10.69 9.06
CA PHE A 240 -8.66 12.05 9.14
C PHE A 240 -7.18 12.05 9.51
N PHE A 241 -6.36 12.75 8.75
CA PHE A 241 -4.96 13.00 9.06
C PHE A 241 -4.75 14.46 9.38
N THR A 242 -4.07 14.74 10.46
CA THR A 242 -3.57 16.07 10.76
C THR A 242 -2.21 16.01 11.42
N ARG A 243 -1.36 16.94 11.08
CA ARG A 243 -0.13 17.15 11.86
C ARG A 243 -0.51 17.76 13.21
N HIS A 244 0.40 17.62 14.18
CA HIS A 244 0.35 18.45 15.37
C HIS A 244 0.27 19.93 15.00
N GLY A 245 -0.29 20.80 15.83
CA GLY A 245 -0.19 22.23 15.69
C GLY A 245 1.27 22.69 15.61
N GLU A 246 1.55 23.86 15.05
CA GLU A 246 2.91 24.39 14.95
C GLU A 246 3.65 24.28 16.28
N SER A 247 4.85 23.70 16.28
CA SER A 247 5.70 23.56 17.47
C SER A 247 6.76 24.66 17.57
N GLN A 248 7.40 24.81 18.73
CA GLN A 248 8.53 25.71 18.90
C GLN A 248 9.67 25.36 17.93
N PHE A 249 9.96 24.07 17.73
CA PHE A 249 10.98 23.64 16.78
C PHE A 249 10.63 23.96 15.33
N ASN A 250 9.33 24.00 14.98
CA ASN A 250 8.94 24.45 13.65
C ASN A 250 9.30 25.93 13.42
N LEU A 251 9.11 26.80 14.45
CA LEU A 251 9.50 28.21 14.40
C LEU A 251 11.02 28.40 14.28
N GLU A 252 11.80 27.52 14.93
CA GLU A 252 13.26 27.54 14.93
C GLU A 252 13.86 26.85 13.70
N GLY A 253 13.06 26.24 12.81
CA GLY A 253 13.55 25.47 11.67
C GLY A 253 14.20 24.12 12.03
N LYS A 254 14.07 23.67 13.28
CA LYS A 254 14.68 22.45 13.79
C LYS A 254 13.85 21.21 13.46
N ILE A 255 14.55 20.07 13.25
CA ILE A 255 13.94 18.77 13.02
C ILE A 255 13.97 17.90 14.29
N GLY A 256 13.09 16.90 14.37
CA GLY A 256 13.06 15.95 15.47
C GLY A 256 12.56 16.52 16.79
N GLY A 257 13.14 16.03 17.88
CA GLY A 257 12.92 16.44 19.26
C GLY A 257 11.49 16.31 19.78
N ASP A 258 11.27 16.71 21.04
CA ASP A 258 9.96 16.71 21.69
C ASP A 258 9.55 18.11 22.16
N ALA A 259 9.66 19.11 21.26
CA ALA A 259 9.22 20.47 21.54
C ALA A 259 7.69 20.55 21.65
N GLY A 260 7.19 21.42 22.56
CA GLY A 260 5.78 21.72 22.71
C GLY A 260 5.24 22.60 21.58
N LEU A 261 3.93 22.86 21.62
CA LEU A 261 3.25 23.75 20.67
C LEU A 261 3.67 25.21 20.83
N SER A 262 3.72 25.93 19.70
CA SER A 262 3.79 27.39 19.67
C SER A 262 2.43 28.00 20.05
N VAL A 263 2.40 29.33 20.22
CA VAL A 263 1.13 30.05 20.44
C VAL A 263 0.12 29.80 19.30
N ARG A 264 0.59 29.75 18.04
CA ARG A 264 -0.25 29.45 16.88
C ARG A 264 -0.70 27.99 16.88
N GLY A 265 0.18 27.07 17.27
CA GLY A 265 -0.16 25.66 17.44
C GLY A 265 -1.18 25.41 18.56
N GLN A 266 -1.14 26.16 19.64
CA GLN A 266 -2.17 26.09 20.71
C GLN A 266 -3.53 26.55 20.20
N LYS A 267 -3.59 27.67 19.47
CA LYS A 267 -4.84 28.15 18.84
C LYS A 267 -5.42 27.08 17.87
N TYR A 268 -4.56 26.37 17.14
CA TYR A 268 -5.00 25.26 16.30
C TYR A 268 -5.63 24.14 17.14
N ALA A 269 -5.00 23.73 18.23
CA ALA A 269 -5.50 22.70 19.14
C ALA A 269 -6.85 23.09 19.79
N GLU A 270 -7.07 24.39 20.07
CA GLU A 270 -8.34 24.92 20.59
C GLU A 270 -9.47 24.88 19.55
N GLN A 271 -9.17 25.13 18.27
CA GLN A 271 -10.17 25.19 17.21
C GLN A 271 -10.44 23.84 16.53
N LEU A 272 -9.53 22.89 16.65
CA LEU A 272 -9.63 21.57 16.01
C LEU A 272 -10.92 20.81 16.37
N PRO A 273 -11.41 20.79 17.62
CA PRO A 273 -12.67 20.13 17.97
C PRO A 273 -13.88 20.68 17.20
N ASN A 274 -13.98 22.00 17.06
CA ASN A 274 -15.08 22.65 16.33
C ASN A 274 -15.02 22.30 14.85
N LEU A 275 -13.82 22.28 14.26
CA LEU A 275 -13.63 21.86 12.87
C LEU A 275 -14.08 20.41 12.67
N ILE A 276 -13.63 19.49 13.51
CA ILE A 276 -13.99 18.07 13.41
C ILE A 276 -15.50 17.89 13.57
N HIS A 277 -16.11 18.51 14.57
CA HIS A 277 -17.57 18.45 14.77
C HIS A 277 -18.35 18.99 13.55
N SER A 278 -17.88 20.06 12.91
CA SER A 278 -18.51 20.60 11.68
C SER A 278 -18.46 19.62 10.50
N ILE A 279 -17.50 18.67 10.47
CA ILE A 279 -17.33 17.71 9.37
C ILE A 279 -18.10 16.41 9.61
N ILE A 280 -18.14 15.91 10.84
CA ILE A 280 -18.71 14.59 11.18
C ILE A 280 -19.96 14.65 12.03
N GLY A 281 -20.33 15.83 12.59
CA GLY A 281 -21.43 15.96 13.57
C GLY A 281 -21.17 15.11 14.80
N ASP A 282 -22.21 14.39 15.25
CA ASP A 282 -22.17 13.53 16.43
C ASP A 282 -21.70 12.08 16.14
N ALA A 283 -21.16 11.82 14.93
CA ALA A 283 -20.68 10.49 14.61
C ALA A 283 -19.50 10.08 15.51
N PRO A 284 -19.41 8.79 15.92
CA PRO A 284 -18.31 8.32 16.75
C PRO A 284 -16.97 8.47 16.01
N LEU A 285 -15.94 8.87 16.76
CA LEU A 285 -14.59 9.09 16.23
C LEU A 285 -13.55 8.54 17.21
N ASN A 286 -12.61 7.75 16.72
CA ASN A 286 -11.42 7.37 17.48
C ASN A 286 -10.31 8.40 17.26
N VAL A 287 -9.50 8.66 18.30
CA VAL A 287 -8.38 9.61 18.20
C VAL A 287 -7.08 8.87 18.51
N TRP A 288 -6.15 8.90 17.54
CA TRP A 288 -4.80 8.37 17.74
C TRP A 288 -3.77 9.49 17.71
N THR A 289 -2.81 9.42 18.63
CA THR A 289 -1.67 10.33 18.68
C THR A 289 -0.37 9.56 18.72
N SER A 290 0.73 10.23 18.40
CA SER A 290 2.07 9.75 18.78
C SER A 290 2.29 9.95 20.28
N THR A 291 3.44 9.50 20.79
CA THR A 291 3.83 9.71 22.20
C THR A 291 4.40 11.10 22.45
N LEU A 292 4.73 11.88 21.40
CA LEU A 292 5.38 13.19 21.53
C LEU A 292 4.41 14.27 21.98
N ARG A 293 4.88 15.16 22.88
CA ARG A 293 4.05 16.17 23.55
C ARG A 293 3.19 16.99 22.59
N ARG A 294 3.74 17.46 21.47
CA ARG A 294 3.03 18.30 20.51
C ARG A 294 1.78 17.66 19.91
N THR A 295 1.77 16.32 19.70
CA THR A 295 0.59 15.61 19.20
C THR A 295 -0.45 15.41 20.28
N VAL A 296 -0.03 15.07 21.50
CA VAL A 296 -0.89 14.92 22.66
C VAL A 296 -1.56 16.27 22.99
N GLN A 297 -0.80 17.36 23.00
CA GLN A 297 -1.32 18.72 23.21
C GLN A 297 -2.33 19.11 22.12
N THR A 298 -2.06 18.80 20.86
CA THR A 298 -2.97 19.09 19.74
C THR A 298 -4.31 18.36 19.88
N ALA A 299 -4.29 17.11 20.33
CA ALA A 299 -5.49 16.30 20.51
C ALA A 299 -6.18 16.51 21.86
N ALA A 300 -5.61 17.29 22.79
CA ALA A 300 -6.07 17.36 24.17
C ALA A 300 -7.55 17.73 24.30
N ASN A 301 -8.01 18.70 23.50
CA ASN A 301 -9.38 19.24 23.56
C ASN A 301 -10.41 18.43 22.76
N LEU A 302 -10.01 17.41 22.00
CA LEU A 302 -10.96 16.55 21.29
C LEU A 302 -11.79 15.73 22.31
N PRO A 303 -13.14 15.74 22.23
CA PRO A 303 -14.01 15.10 23.24
C PRO A 303 -14.19 13.60 23.03
N TYR A 304 -13.16 12.91 22.53
CA TYR A 304 -13.18 11.49 22.21
C TYR A 304 -12.10 10.73 22.97
N GLU A 305 -12.24 9.40 23.05
CA GLU A 305 -11.20 8.52 23.60
C GLU A 305 -9.92 8.63 22.77
N LYS A 306 -8.78 8.77 23.46
CA LYS A 306 -7.47 8.95 22.84
C LYS A 306 -6.59 7.73 23.06
N LYS A 307 -5.99 7.21 21.99
CA LYS A 307 -4.98 6.15 22.06
C LYS A 307 -3.64 6.65 21.55
N THR A 308 -2.60 6.38 22.31
CA THR A 308 -1.23 6.79 21.99
C THR A 308 -0.45 5.63 21.45
N TRP A 309 0.20 5.83 20.29
CA TRP A 309 0.98 4.83 19.60
C TRP A 309 2.43 5.27 19.41
N LYS A 310 3.39 4.51 19.96
CA LYS A 310 4.83 4.75 19.74
C LYS A 310 5.19 4.71 18.25
N SER A 311 4.58 3.80 17.48
CA SER A 311 4.79 3.69 16.03
C SER A 311 4.34 4.92 15.23
N LEU A 312 3.62 5.88 15.82
CA LEU A 312 3.26 7.16 15.22
C LEU A 312 4.26 8.28 15.55
N ASP A 313 5.31 8.05 16.34
CA ASP A 313 6.33 9.05 16.62
C ASP A 313 7.03 9.49 15.32
N GLU A 314 7.54 10.73 15.28
CA GLU A 314 8.22 11.26 14.08
C GLU A 314 9.45 10.40 13.72
N LEU A 315 9.87 10.49 12.48
CA LEU A 315 11.12 9.91 12.01
C LEU A 315 12.25 10.34 12.92
N ASP A 316 12.98 9.37 13.49
CA ASP A 316 14.12 9.63 14.35
C ASP A 316 15.29 10.18 13.51
N ALA A 317 15.67 11.42 13.78
CA ALA A 317 16.78 12.07 13.08
C ALA A 317 18.16 11.74 13.68
N GLY A 318 18.22 10.88 14.70
CA GLY A 318 19.47 10.43 15.31
C GLY A 318 20.36 11.59 15.75
N VAL A 319 21.61 11.61 15.28
CA VAL A 319 22.57 12.69 15.64
C VAL A 319 22.18 14.08 15.15
N CYS A 320 21.24 14.17 14.20
CA CYS A 320 20.70 15.42 13.67
C CYS A 320 19.48 15.93 14.42
N ASP A 321 19.06 15.24 15.49
CA ASP A 321 17.89 15.61 16.27
C ASP A 321 18.10 16.98 16.95
N GLY A 322 17.14 17.90 16.80
CA GLY A 322 17.21 19.26 17.29
C GLY A 322 18.06 20.23 16.48
N MET A 323 18.57 19.83 15.32
CA MET A 323 19.33 20.68 14.40
C MET A 323 18.43 21.30 13.32
N THR A 324 18.88 22.43 12.76
CA THR A 324 18.36 22.96 11.50
C THR A 324 19.02 22.28 10.30
N TYR A 325 18.46 22.45 9.11
CA TYR A 325 19.10 21.90 7.92
C TYR A 325 20.41 22.58 7.56
N GLU A 326 20.56 23.87 7.89
CA GLU A 326 21.79 24.64 7.73
C GLU A 326 22.90 24.11 8.64
N GLU A 327 22.58 23.80 9.90
CA GLU A 327 23.50 23.17 10.85
C GLU A 327 23.89 21.76 10.38
N ILE A 328 22.98 20.98 9.84
CA ILE A 328 23.26 19.64 9.28
C ILE A 328 24.18 19.75 8.07
N GLU A 329 23.94 20.70 7.16
CA GLU A 329 24.80 20.93 5.99
C GLU A 329 26.26 21.32 6.40
N GLN A 330 26.38 22.11 7.44
CA GLN A 330 27.70 22.53 7.96
C GLN A 330 28.44 21.41 8.70
N LEU A 331 27.72 20.68 9.59
CA LEU A 331 28.34 19.68 10.47
C LEU A 331 28.45 18.30 9.83
N TYR A 332 27.52 17.99 8.94
CA TYR A 332 27.39 16.67 8.28
C TYR A 332 27.12 16.80 6.77
N PRO A 333 28.02 17.48 6.00
CA PRO A 333 27.79 17.79 4.58
C PRO A 333 27.59 16.54 3.71
N GLU A 334 28.28 15.44 4.03
CA GLU A 334 28.10 14.17 3.31
C GLU A 334 26.70 13.55 3.55
N ASP A 335 26.21 13.60 4.77
CA ASP A 335 24.88 13.13 5.14
C ASP A 335 23.79 13.97 4.50
N TYR A 336 23.97 15.29 4.48
CA TYR A 336 23.06 16.22 3.82
C TYR A 336 22.93 15.91 2.33
N ALA A 337 24.08 15.72 1.64
CA ALA A 337 24.10 15.37 0.23
C ALA A 337 23.48 13.99 -0.05
N ALA A 338 23.83 12.97 0.74
CA ALA A 338 23.29 11.61 0.60
C ALA A 338 21.77 11.57 0.81
N ARG A 339 21.27 12.36 1.77
CA ARG A 339 19.83 12.50 2.01
C ARG A 339 19.10 13.15 0.83
N ASP A 340 19.70 14.16 0.20
CA ASP A 340 19.09 14.83 -0.95
C ASP A 340 19.13 13.95 -2.22
N ASP A 341 20.11 13.06 -2.35
CA ASP A 341 20.20 12.10 -3.46
C ASP A 341 19.17 10.98 -3.36
N ASP A 342 18.95 10.41 -2.17
CA ASP A 342 17.95 9.34 -1.95
C ASP A 342 17.26 9.50 -0.59
N LYS A 343 16.30 10.39 -0.53
CA LYS A 343 15.61 10.74 0.71
C LYS A 343 14.79 9.61 1.32
N PHE A 344 14.32 8.64 0.50
CA PHE A 344 13.54 7.51 1.00
C PHE A 344 14.43 6.48 1.72
N ASN A 345 15.61 6.17 1.17
CA ASN A 345 16.49 5.15 1.70
C ASN A 345 17.56 5.71 2.64
N TYR A 346 17.81 7.02 2.61
CA TYR A 346 18.79 7.64 3.49
C TYR A 346 18.36 7.44 4.96
N ARG A 347 19.28 6.87 5.76
CA ARG A 347 19.10 6.68 7.21
C ARG A 347 19.99 7.67 7.96
N TYR A 348 19.40 8.46 8.85
CA TYR A 348 20.17 9.31 9.77
C TYR A 348 21.07 8.46 10.67
N ARG A 349 22.25 8.97 11.01
CA ARG A 349 23.17 8.26 11.91
C ARG A 349 22.54 8.08 13.29
N GLY A 350 22.35 6.82 13.73
CA GLY A 350 21.68 6.50 14.98
C GLY A 350 20.15 6.70 14.94
N GLY A 351 19.59 6.96 13.77
CA GLY A 351 18.15 7.19 13.58
C GLY A 351 17.53 6.30 12.50
N GLU A 352 16.49 6.81 11.86
CA GLU A 352 15.65 6.10 10.88
C GLU A 352 15.77 6.67 9.47
N SER A 353 15.38 5.86 8.49
CA SER A 353 15.00 6.26 7.13
C SER A 353 13.48 6.27 6.98
N TYR A 354 12.95 6.82 5.87
CA TYR A 354 11.53 6.66 5.53
C TYR A 354 11.14 5.18 5.37
N ARG A 355 12.04 4.34 4.86
CA ARG A 355 11.83 2.90 4.77
C ARG A 355 11.61 2.27 6.15
N ASP A 356 12.38 2.66 7.16
CA ASP A 356 12.20 2.16 8.54
C ASP A 356 10.85 2.60 9.09
N VAL A 357 10.44 3.84 8.83
CA VAL A 357 9.12 4.35 9.20
C VAL A 357 8.00 3.52 8.54
N VAL A 358 8.11 3.21 7.25
CA VAL A 358 7.15 2.33 6.55
C VAL A 358 7.06 0.98 7.26
N VAL A 359 8.18 0.33 7.57
CA VAL A 359 8.19 -0.99 8.23
C VAL A 359 7.52 -0.94 9.60
N ARG A 360 7.82 0.08 10.43
CA ARG A 360 7.22 0.18 11.77
C ARG A 360 5.76 0.63 11.77
N LEU A 361 5.27 1.19 10.66
CA LEU A 361 3.87 1.59 10.50
C LEU A 361 2.96 0.46 10.00
N GLU A 362 3.50 -0.69 9.63
CA GLU A 362 2.68 -1.82 9.17
C GLU A 362 1.56 -2.21 10.15
N PRO A 363 1.82 -2.41 11.46
CA PRO A 363 0.76 -2.69 12.43
C PRO A 363 -0.30 -1.55 12.52
N VAL A 364 0.14 -0.30 12.35
CA VAL A 364 -0.77 0.86 12.32
C VAL A 364 -1.68 0.80 11.10
N ILE A 365 -1.16 0.47 9.92
CA ILE A 365 -1.97 0.30 8.71
C ILE A 365 -3.01 -0.81 8.89
N LEU A 366 -2.61 -1.96 9.45
CA LEU A 366 -3.52 -3.08 9.70
C LEU A 366 -4.65 -2.67 10.63
N GLU A 367 -4.34 -1.93 11.69
CA GLU A 367 -5.36 -1.45 12.61
C GLU A 367 -6.20 -0.30 12.00
N LEU A 368 -5.62 0.59 11.19
CA LEU A 368 -6.36 1.60 10.43
C LEU A 368 -7.38 0.96 9.46
N GLU A 369 -7.04 -0.16 8.84
CA GLU A 369 -7.98 -0.87 7.95
C GLU A 369 -9.17 -1.48 8.70
N ARG A 370 -9.09 -1.64 10.03
CA ARG A 370 -10.19 -2.12 10.91
C ARG A 370 -11.06 -1.01 11.47
N GLN A 371 -10.53 0.22 11.57
CA GLN A 371 -11.25 1.34 12.20
C GLN A 371 -12.42 1.81 11.34
N GLU A 372 -13.47 2.31 11.98
CA GLU A 372 -14.55 3.05 11.32
C GLU A 372 -14.11 4.49 11.05
N ASN A 373 -14.53 5.47 11.86
CA ASN A 373 -14.04 6.83 11.74
C ASN A 373 -12.90 7.07 12.71
N ILE A 374 -11.82 7.65 12.21
CA ILE A 374 -10.62 7.89 13.02
C ILE A 374 -9.91 9.17 12.61
N ILE A 375 -9.37 9.90 13.59
CA ILE A 375 -8.40 10.96 13.38
C ILE A 375 -7.04 10.55 13.91
N VAL A 376 -6.02 10.69 13.08
CA VAL A 376 -4.61 10.46 13.44
C VAL A 376 -3.91 11.82 13.52
N VAL A 377 -3.50 12.19 14.73
CA VAL A 377 -2.73 13.41 15.00
C VAL A 377 -1.28 13.01 15.16
N CYS A 378 -0.45 13.26 14.15
CA CYS A 378 0.96 12.84 14.20
C CYS A 378 1.88 13.81 13.43
N HIS A 379 2.87 13.31 12.70
CA HIS A 379 4.00 14.07 12.21
C HIS A 379 4.11 14.00 10.69
N GLN A 380 4.98 14.84 10.12
CA GLN A 380 5.08 15.00 8.67
C GLN A 380 5.58 13.72 7.96
N ALA A 381 6.66 13.08 8.44
CA ALA A 381 7.20 11.90 7.78
C ALA A 381 6.24 10.71 7.93
N VAL A 382 5.67 10.51 9.10
CA VAL A 382 4.68 9.46 9.37
C VAL A 382 3.43 9.63 8.49
N LEU A 383 2.88 10.85 8.43
CA LEU A 383 1.69 11.10 7.60
C LEU A 383 1.98 10.93 6.11
N ARG A 384 3.19 11.25 5.63
CA ARG A 384 3.60 10.96 4.26
C ARG A 384 3.55 9.47 3.95
N CYS A 385 4.03 8.63 4.87
CA CYS A 385 3.99 7.16 4.72
C CYS A 385 2.55 6.63 4.71
N LEU A 386 1.70 7.09 5.65
CA LEU A 386 0.29 6.69 5.71
C LEU A 386 -0.50 7.19 4.50
N TYR A 387 -0.28 8.43 4.09
CA TYR A 387 -0.91 9.03 2.91
C TYR A 387 -0.55 8.28 1.62
N ALA A 388 0.75 7.96 1.44
CA ALA A 388 1.23 7.20 0.29
C ALA A 388 0.56 5.82 0.21
N TYR A 389 0.30 5.17 1.34
CA TYR A 389 -0.46 3.92 1.38
C TYR A 389 -1.87 4.08 0.80
N PHE A 390 -2.63 5.11 1.20
CA PHE A 390 -4.01 5.28 0.72
C PHE A 390 -4.11 5.71 -0.74
N HIS A 391 -3.08 6.39 -1.26
CA HIS A 391 -3.03 6.90 -2.65
C HIS A 391 -2.19 6.05 -3.61
N ASP A 392 -1.63 4.91 -3.16
CA ASP A 392 -0.76 4.01 -3.96
C ASP A 392 0.43 4.76 -4.60
N LEU A 393 1.06 5.68 -3.83
CA LEU A 393 2.19 6.47 -4.28
C LEU A 393 3.51 5.70 -4.15
N SER A 394 4.43 5.99 -5.05
CA SER A 394 5.75 5.35 -5.08
C SER A 394 6.67 5.80 -3.93
N PRO A 395 7.69 4.99 -3.58
CA PRO A 395 8.73 5.39 -2.64
C PRO A 395 9.45 6.69 -3.01
N ASP A 396 9.59 6.97 -4.33
CA ASP A 396 10.26 8.19 -4.82
C ASP A 396 9.43 9.46 -4.61
N GLU A 397 8.10 9.34 -4.59
CA GLU A 397 7.17 10.46 -4.38
C GLU A 397 6.92 10.72 -2.89
N LEU A 398 6.89 9.63 -2.08
CA LEU A 398 6.50 9.65 -0.68
C LEU A 398 7.20 10.74 0.17
N PRO A 399 8.54 10.93 0.13
CA PRO A 399 9.22 11.90 0.99
C PRO A 399 8.92 13.37 0.65
N TYR A 400 8.23 13.63 -0.45
CA TYR A 400 7.97 14.97 -0.98
C TYR A 400 6.49 15.37 -0.94
N ILE A 401 5.61 14.48 -0.43
CA ILE A 401 4.18 14.75 -0.25
C ILE A 401 4.00 15.97 0.66
N LYS A 402 3.17 16.93 0.22
CA LYS A 402 2.85 18.12 1.02
C LYS A 402 1.78 17.79 2.04
N ILE A 403 2.17 17.82 3.32
CA ILE A 403 1.28 17.69 4.49
C ILE A 403 1.41 18.99 5.30
N PRO A 404 0.55 20.00 5.05
CA PRO A 404 0.66 21.30 5.71
C PRO A 404 0.26 21.23 7.18
N LEU A 405 0.80 22.13 8.01
CA LEU A 405 0.33 22.40 9.36
C LEU A 405 -1.10 22.97 9.33
N HIS A 406 -1.82 22.90 10.44
CA HIS A 406 -3.14 23.48 10.66
C HIS A 406 -4.20 23.07 9.60
N THR A 407 -4.00 21.87 9.01
CA THR A 407 -4.89 21.30 7.99
C THR A 407 -5.30 19.90 8.37
N VAL A 408 -6.59 19.60 8.27
CA VAL A 408 -7.15 18.26 8.41
C VAL A 408 -7.38 17.71 7.00
N ILE A 409 -6.81 16.55 6.69
CA ILE A 409 -7.00 15.81 5.46
C ILE A 409 -7.98 14.69 5.72
N LYS A 410 -9.17 14.76 5.14
CA LYS A 410 -10.18 13.70 5.18
C LYS A 410 -9.97 12.76 4.01
N LEU A 411 -9.74 11.51 4.29
CA LEU A 411 -9.65 10.42 3.33
C LEU A 411 -10.90 9.55 3.42
N THR A 412 -11.50 9.24 2.27
CA THR A 412 -12.62 8.31 2.16
C THR A 412 -12.20 7.17 1.24
N PRO A 413 -11.68 6.05 1.80
CA PRO A 413 -11.23 4.92 1.00
C PRO A 413 -12.39 4.32 0.20
N LYS A 414 -12.18 4.13 -1.11
CA LYS A 414 -13.12 3.49 -2.04
C LYS A 414 -12.57 2.16 -2.57
N ALA A 415 -13.39 1.45 -3.34
CA ALA A 415 -13.00 0.19 -3.96
C ALA A 415 -11.76 0.32 -4.88
N TYR A 416 -11.66 1.43 -5.61
CA TYR A 416 -10.61 1.64 -6.63
C TYR A 416 -9.87 2.96 -6.47
N GLY A 417 -9.80 3.48 -5.26
CA GLY A 417 -9.11 4.75 -4.99
C GLY A 417 -9.39 5.27 -3.59
N CYS A 418 -9.14 6.55 -3.40
CA CYS A 418 -9.39 7.26 -2.16
C CYS A 418 -9.80 8.69 -2.49
N ASP A 419 -10.97 9.11 -2.03
CA ASP A 419 -11.35 10.52 -2.14
C ASP A 419 -10.67 11.33 -1.06
N GLU A 420 -10.32 12.55 -1.37
CA GLU A 420 -9.64 13.46 -0.46
C GLU A 420 -10.35 14.81 -0.38
N HIS A 421 -10.47 15.32 0.85
CA HIS A 421 -10.86 16.70 1.13
C HIS A 421 -9.91 17.30 2.16
N ARG A 422 -9.51 18.56 1.97
CA ARG A 422 -8.64 19.29 2.89
C ARG A 422 -9.40 20.44 3.54
N TYR A 423 -9.30 20.54 4.84
CA TYR A 423 -9.91 21.58 5.68
C TYR A 423 -8.79 22.32 6.39
N THR A 424 -8.52 23.55 5.98
CA THR A 424 -7.45 24.39 6.55
C THR A 424 -8.07 25.45 7.45
N LEU A 425 -7.62 25.53 8.70
CA LEU A 425 -7.98 26.63 9.59
C LEU A 425 -7.19 27.90 9.23
N PRO A 426 -7.79 29.09 9.30
CA PRO A 426 -7.12 30.36 8.97
C PRO A 426 -6.16 30.80 10.11
N ILE A 427 -5.23 29.93 10.46
CA ILE A 427 -4.17 30.16 11.46
C ILE A 427 -2.85 30.01 10.74
N GLU A 428 -2.06 31.06 10.67
CA GLU A 428 -0.73 31.02 10.06
C GLU A 428 0.15 29.92 10.66
N ALA A 429 1.01 29.35 9.84
CA ALA A 429 2.04 28.41 10.24
C ALA A 429 3.24 28.50 9.30
N VAL A 430 4.41 28.12 9.77
CA VAL A 430 5.60 28.04 8.93
C VAL A 430 5.46 26.94 7.88
N ASP A 431 5.94 27.20 6.68
CA ASP A 431 6.02 26.15 5.64
C ASP A 431 7.27 25.29 5.90
N THR A 432 7.06 24.05 6.27
CA THR A 432 8.13 23.07 6.53
C THR A 432 8.37 22.17 5.31
N THR A 433 7.84 22.51 4.14
CA THR A 433 7.95 21.69 2.93
C THR A 433 9.24 22.01 2.19
N ARG A 434 10.10 21.00 2.00
CA ARG A 434 11.26 21.10 1.10
C ARG A 434 10.93 20.41 -0.22
N PRO A 435 11.06 21.11 -1.36
CA PRO A 435 10.84 20.53 -2.68
C PRO A 435 11.90 19.45 -2.98
N LYS A 436 11.59 18.58 -3.95
CA LYS A 436 12.56 17.62 -4.47
C LYS A 436 13.70 18.40 -5.14
N PRO A 437 14.98 18.12 -4.83
CA PRO A 437 16.10 18.77 -5.49
C PRO A 437 16.08 18.52 -7.01
N VAL A 438 16.27 19.56 -7.81
CA VAL A 438 16.23 19.46 -9.29
C VAL A 438 17.42 18.67 -9.86
N THR A 439 18.46 18.44 -9.04
CA THR A 439 19.77 17.90 -9.47
C THR A 439 20.08 16.49 -9.00
N ALA A 440 19.14 15.78 -8.36
CA ALA A 440 19.40 14.43 -7.82
C ALA A 440 19.79 13.38 -8.88
N SER A 441 19.56 13.63 -10.17
CA SER A 441 19.89 12.67 -11.25
C SER A 441 21.12 13.02 -12.08
N HIS A 442 21.83 14.13 -11.83
CA HIS A 442 22.91 14.64 -12.72
C HIS A 442 24.12 15.25 -11.99
N ARG A 443 24.41 14.86 -10.74
CA ARG A 443 25.75 15.16 -10.20
C ARG A 443 26.74 14.12 -10.71
N PRO A 444 27.77 14.50 -11.50
CA PRO A 444 28.85 13.56 -11.81
C PRO A 444 29.46 13.10 -10.49
N SER A 445 29.59 11.79 -10.31
CA SER A 445 30.30 11.20 -9.19
C SER A 445 31.66 11.89 -9.08
N LYS A 446 31.90 12.65 -8.00
CA LYS A 446 33.25 13.08 -7.69
C LYS A 446 34.03 11.81 -7.43
N VAL A 447 34.86 11.43 -8.40
CA VAL A 447 35.89 10.41 -8.24
C VAL A 447 36.72 10.85 -7.04
N PRO A 448 36.91 10.01 -6.02
CA PRO A 448 37.84 10.38 -4.92
C PRO A 448 39.23 10.63 -5.50
N THR A 449 39.78 11.78 -5.27
CA THR A 449 41.19 12.09 -5.59
C THR A 449 42.07 11.07 -4.86
N PRO A 450 43.04 10.46 -5.52
CA PRO A 450 43.99 9.54 -4.86
C PRO A 450 44.68 10.23 -3.68
N VAL A 451 44.87 9.50 -2.60
CA VAL A 451 45.41 9.99 -1.30
C VAL A 451 46.91 10.44 -1.37
N GLU A 452 47.49 10.50 -2.57
CA GLU A 452 48.93 10.80 -2.73
C GLU A 452 49.33 12.28 -2.66
N ASP A 453 48.36 13.22 -2.72
CA ASP A 453 48.66 14.65 -2.80
C ASP A 453 48.30 15.47 -1.54
N LEU A 454 48.33 14.88 -0.36
CA LEU A 454 48.21 15.66 0.89
C LEU A 454 49.59 16.09 1.41
N PRO A 455 49.81 17.39 1.70
CA PRO A 455 51.08 17.89 2.24
C PRO A 455 51.37 17.27 3.61
N PRO A 456 52.68 17.12 3.99
CA PRO A 456 53.12 16.36 5.17
C PRO A 456 52.67 16.87 6.55
N SER A 457 51.99 18.01 6.61
CA SER A 457 51.64 18.69 7.88
C SER A 457 50.36 18.17 8.55
N VAL A 458 49.70 17.15 7.99
CA VAL A 458 48.43 16.60 8.55
C VAL A 458 48.59 15.18 9.11
N ARG A 459 49.83 14.75 9.43
CA ARG A 459 50.01 13.48 10.16
C ARG A 459 49.91 13.74 11.66
N ARG A 460 48.95 13.11 12.31
CA ARG A 460 48.87 13.12 13.80
C ARG A 460 50.05 12.39 14.39
N PRO A 461 50.71 12.89 15.48
CA PRO A 461 51.78 12.20 16.20
C PRO A 461 51.12 11.10 17.04
N GLY A 462 51.47 9.82 16.82
CA GLY A 462 51.08 8.76 17.74
C GLY A 462 50.93 7.34 17.25
N GLU A 463 51.44 6.97 16.07
CA GLU A 463 51.55 5.52 15.75
C GLU A 463 53.01 5.11 15.64
N GLN A 464 53.59 4.72 16.78
CA GLN A 464 54.84 3.97 16.81
C GLN A 464 54.52 2.48 16.59
N LEU A 465 54.98 1.96 15.48
CA LEU A 465 55.07 0.53 15.21
C LEU A 465 56.01 -0.12 16.26
N GLY A 466 55.42 -0.94 17.10
CA GLY A 466 56.18 -1.85 17.96
C GLY A 466 56.69 -3.04 17.16
N THR A 467 57.95 -2.98 16.76
CA THR A 467 58.72 -4.17 16.41
C THR A 467 59.19 -4.83 17.70
N SER A 468 58.78 -6.06 17.96
CA SER A 468 59.51 -6.94 18.89
C SER A 468 59.81 -8.25 18.18
N LEU A 469 61.09 -8.42 18.06
CA LEU A 469 61.84 -9.61 17.76
C LEU A 469 61.60 -10.72 18.76
N GLY A 470 61.74 -11.93 18.27
CA GLY A 470 61.71 -13.25 18.75
C GLY A 470 62.51 -13.60 19.99
N ALA A 471 62.14 -14.75 20.50
CA ALA A 471 62.95 -15.89 20.88
C ALA A 471 61.96 -17.05 21.13
#